data_52f9a985f326781f58b7d3c2a2bbf005
#
_entry.id   52f9a985f326781f58b7d3c2a2bbf005
#
_cell.length_a   1.000
_cell.length_b   1.000
_cell.length_c   1.000
_cell.angle_alpha   90.00
_cell.angle_beta   90.00
_cell.angle_gamma   90.00
#
_symmetry.space_group_name_H-M   'P 1'
#
loop_
_entity.id
_entity.type
_entity.pdbx_description
1 polymer ?
#
loop_
_entity_poly.entity_id
_entity_poly.type
_entity_poly.pdbx_seq_one_letter_code
_entity_poly.pdbx_strand_id
1 'polypeptide(L)'
;MSEGRAAVPNRNTLWAHALVDGLARRGATRACIGSGSRSAPLVEALAADGRFLVHPHVDERCAAFFALGVGAESGRPAVVVTTSGTAAANLYPAIVEASQSEIPLIALTADRPASLRGTDANQTIDQVDLFGRYPRASIDVALPEPTRTGLARLGAAVEEAWQTALGPPSGPVHLNVQFEKPLEPVRVPGDVPTDLEAYAPGRGAPDGDTAPPRPHAGAELATLLRGARRPLIVCGPNHRPAIGDAALSLAARVRAPVLADPLSGARFGSGAAHWTMGSADLFLRAIEVARALRPDLVVRVGRAPTSAAVCRYLEHHRDVRQVVLDPAHRWRDHLATAAGKLTGDPVATLEHAAAADVGKTDADWAERWRAVDRVAYVAVEPALAHGWFEGAIAAAVADALPEGAPWFIGNSMPIRDVDAFAPASDRPLHTLGFRGASGIDGNVSGALGAAAASGRPAAALIGDLTLLHDVGALVADPPADVALHIVVIQNRGGGIFHMLPIRGYDPPFTPFVVMPQGIELEAVAAAAGIPHRPVASVAELREQLSAEPGSRGLRLTEARVDREHNWEQRTAAIESARQAACSAI
;
A
#
# COMPACT_ATOMS: atom_id res chain seq x y z
N MET A 1 -25.03 -22.79 33.21
CA MET A 1 -23.91 -23.21 34.08
C MET A 1 -22.69 -22.46 33.60
N SER A 2 -22.17 -21.53 34.43
CA SER A 2 -20.94 -20.81 34.11
C SER A 2 -19.78 -21.81 34.15
N GLU A 3 -19.26 -22.17 33.01
CA GLU A 3 -17.96 -22.84 32.98
C GLU A 3 -16.97 -21.96 33.73
N GLY A 4 -16.47 -22.45 34.86
CA GLY A 4 -15.49 -21.74 35.69
C GLY A 4 -14.25 -21.44 34.84
N ARG A 5 -14.00 -20.17 34.53
CA ARG A 5 -12.78 -19.76 33.85
C ARG A 5 -11.57 -20.24 34.66
N ALA A 6 -10.64 -20.91 33.99
CA ALA A 6 -9.36 -21.27 34.57
C ALA A 6 -8.62 -19.98 35.01
N ALA A 7 -8.06 -19.98 36.21
CA ALA A 7 -7.23 -18.88 36.69
C ALA A 7 -6.03 -18.69 35.77
N VAL A 8 -5.59 -17.41 35.61
CA VAL A 8 -4.42 -17.07 34.81
C VAL A 8 -3.19 -17.81 35.37
N PRO A 9 -2.50 -18.62 34.55
CA PRO A 9 -1.52 -19.59 35.08
C PRO A 9 -0.19 -18.96 35.53
N ASN A 10 0.24 -17.89 34.91
CA ASN A 10 1.50 -17.19 35.24
C ASN A 10 1.50 -15.73 34.71
N ARG A 11 2.53 -14.96 35.11
CA ARG A 11 2.67 -13.54 34.77
C ARG A 11 2.78 -13.27 33.25
N ASN A 12 3.42 -14.15 32.49
CA ASN A 12 3.56 -13.99 31.04
C ASN A 12 2.21 -14.10 30.34
N THR A 13 1.38 -15.07 30.75
CA THR A 13 0.02 -15.22 30.24
C THR A 13 -0.83 -14.00 30.59
N LEU A 14 -0.78 -13.53 31.85
CA LEU A 14 -1.48 -12.30 32.26
C LEU A 14 -1.10 -11.11 31.37
N TRP A 15 0.21 -10.93 31.17
CA TRP A 15 0.77 -9.78 30.43
C TRP A 15 0.38 -9.82 28.96
N ALA A 16 0.51 -10.98 28.31
CA ALA A 16 0.16 -11.17 26.93
C ALA A 16 -1.34 -10.97 26.67
N HIS A 17 -2.20 -11.54 27.55
CA HIS A 17 -3.65 -11.32 27.47
C HIS A 17 -4.03 -9.85 27.64
N ALA A 18 -3.38 -9.13 28.59
CA ALA A 18 -3.65 -7.70 28.78
C ALA A 18 -3.22 -6.86 27.58
N LEU A 19 -2.08 -7.18 26.96
CA LEU A 19 -1.59 -6.52 25.74
C LEU A 19 -2.53 -6.75 24.57
N VAL A 20 -2.89 -8.00 24.30
CA VAL A 20 -3.80 -8.40 23.21
C VAL A 20 -5.20 -7.79 23.41
N ASP A 21 -5.75 -7.83 24.62
CA ASP A 21 -7.02 -7.17 24.95
C ASP A 21 -6.96 -5.66 24.70
N GLY A 22 -5.88 -5.00 25.06
CA GLY A 22 -5.66 -3.59 24.79
C GLY A 22 -5.70 -3.25 23.31
N LEU A 23 -5.04 -4.05 22.47
CA LEU A 23 -5.04 -3.88 21.01
C LEU A 23 -6.43 -4.14 20.42
N ALA A 24 -7.12 -5.22 20.88
CA ALA A 24 -8.46 -5.56 20.40
C ALA A 24 -9.48 -4.47 20.72
N ARG A 25 -9.44 -3.87 21.91
CA ARG A 25 -10.31 -2.73 22.28
C ARG A 25 -10.11 -1.52 21.39
N ARG A 26 -8.92 -1.32 20.86
CA ARG A 26 -8.62 -0.23 19.90
C ARG A 26 -9.04 -0.56 18.48
N GLY A 27 -9.46 -1.79 18.21
CA GLY A 27 -9.97 -2.22 16.91
C GLY A 27 -8.96 -2.97 16.05
N ALA A 28 -7.87 -3.49 16.64
CA ALA A 28 -7.05 -4.49 15.97
C ALA A 28 -7.86 -5.79 15.82
N THR A 29 -7.94 -6.30 14.59
CA THR A 29 -8.74 -7.48 14.28
C THR A 29 -7.94 -8.58 13.56
N ARG A 30 -6.71 -8.29 13.16
CA ARG A 30 -5.86 -9.22 12.43
C ARG A 30 -4.46 -9.23 13.00
N ALA A 31 -3.91 -10.44 13.15
CA ALA A 31 -2.55 -10.68 13.59
C ALA A 31 -1.85 -11.67 12.68
N CYS A 32 -0.65 -11.33 12.21
CA CYS A 32 0.24 -12.20 11.47
C CYS A 32 1.32 -12.71 12.41
N ILE A 33 1.55 -14.01 12.44
CA ILE A 33 2.50 -14.60 13.38
C ILE A 33 3.57 -15.42 12.66
N GLY A 34 4.85 -15.12 12.92
CA GLY A 34 5.97 -16.01 12.67
C GLY A 34 6.16 -16.98 13.85
N SER A 35 6.49 -18.21 13.56
CA SER A 35 6.67 -19.25 14.58
C SER A 35 7.87 -18.98 15.49
N GLY A 36 7.79 -19.39 16.78
CA GLY A 36 8.93 -19.38 17.68
C GLY A 36 8.55 -19.42 19.15
N SER A 37 9.44 -19.97 19.97
CA SER A 37 9.15 -20.24 21.39
C SER A 37 9.01 -18.96 22.21
N ARG A 38 9.83 -17.90 21.96
CA ARG A 38 9.80 -16.70 22.79
C ARG A 38 8.48 -15.93 22.66
N SER A 39 7.82 -16.00 21.51
CA SER A 39 6.51 -15.39 21.27
C SER A 39 5.32 -16.23 21.74
N ALA A 40 5.55 -17.42 22.34
CA ALA A 40 4.46 -18.31 22.76
C ALA A 40 3.39 -17.64 23.62
N PRO A 41 3.70 -16.76 24.60
CA PRO A 41 2.66 -16.08 25.37
C PRO A 41 1.76 -15.19 24.51
N LEU A 42 2.32 -14.48 23.52
CA LEU A 42 1.57 -13.62 22.60
C LEU A 42 0.70 -14.46 21.64
N VAL A 43 1.25 -15.55 21.12
CA VAL A 43 0.55 -16.47 20.21
C VAL A 43 -0.64 -17.10 20.93
N GLU A 44 -0.45 -17.57 22.17
CA GLU A 44 -1.52 -18.14 22.99
C GLU A 44 -2.62 -17.11 23.25
N ALA A 45 -2.26 -15.88 23.65
CA ALA A 45 -3.21 -14.83 23.91
C ALA A 45 -4.02 -14.44 22.66
N LEU A 46 -3.38 -14.35 21.48
CA LEU A 46 -4.04 -14.08 20.21
C LEU A 46 -4.98 -15.22 19.79
N ALA A 47 -4.56 -16.46 19.97
CA ALA A 47 -5.37 -17.63 19.64
C ALA A 47 -6.60 -17.76 20.56
N ALA A 48 -6.46 -17.36 21.83
CA ALA A 48 -7.54 -17.37 22.80
C ALA A 48 -8.53 -16.21 22.66
N ASP A 49 -8.12 -15.10 22.03
CA ASP A 49 -8.94 -13.92 21.83
C ASP A 49 -9.75 -14.00 20.54
N GLY A 50 -11.04 -14.32 20.65
CA GLY A 50 -11.93 -14.51 19.50
C GLY A 50 -12.20 -13.26 18.64
N ARG A 51 -11.62 -12.11 18.97
CA ARG A 51 -11.71 -10.86 18.18
C ARG A 51 -10.66 -10.80 17.07
N PHE A 52 -9.60 -11.62 17.15
CA PHE A 52 -8.56 -11.65 16.13
C PHE A 52 -8.75 -12.77 15.13
N LEU A 53 -8.54 -12.45 13.86
CA LEU A 53 -8.20 -13.42 12.83
C LEU A 53 -6.68 -13.55 12.79
N VAL A 54 -6.18 -14.74 13.10
CA VAL A 54 -4.75 -15.02 13.20
C VAL A 54 -4.26 -15.69 11.93
N HIS A 55 -3.23 -15.14 11.32
CA HIS A 55 -2.62 -15.62 10.08
C HIS A 55 -1.21 -16.13 10.38
N PRO A 56 -0.95 -17.45 10.38
CA PRO A 56 0.39 -18.00 10.55
C PRO A 56 1.21 -17.88 9.27
N HIS A 57 2.49 -17.59 9.41
CA HIS A 57 3.43 -17.49 8.31
C HIS A 57 4.74 -18.21 8.66
N VAL A 58 5.35 -18.85 7.67
CA VAL A 58 6.68 -19.46 7.81
C VAL A 58 7.78 -18.42 7.69
N ASP A 59 7.62 -17.44 6.80
CA ASP A 59 8.57 -16.34 6.54
C ASP A 59 8.05 -15.07 7.21
N GLU A 60 8.81 -14.52 8.15
CA GLU A 60 8.46 -13.30 8.90
C GLU A 60 8.41 -12.06 8.00
N ARG A 61 9.18 -12.01 6.93
CA ARG A 61 9.10 -10.95 5.93
C ARG A 61 7.74 -10.98 5.22
N CYS A 62 7.29 -12.16 4.79
CA CYS A 62 5.96 -12.34 4.21
C CYS A 62 4.87 -11.97 5.22
N ALA A 63 4.99 -12.37 6.49
CA ALA A 63 4.08 -11.99 7.57
C ALA A 63 3.95 -10.47 7.70
N ALA A 64 5.08 -9.75 7.67
CA ALA A 64 5.11 -8.31 7.82
C ALA A 64 4.48 -7.58 6.63
N PHE A 65 4.74 -8.02 5.39
CA PHE A 65 4.11 -7.44 4.21
C PHE A 65 2.63 -7.81 4.08
N PHE A 66 2.22 -9.00 4.54
CA PHE A 66 0.80 -9.33 4.66
C PHE A 66 0.11 -8.37 5.64
N ALA A 67 0.67 -8.18 6.82
CA ALA A 67 0.15 -7.20 7.80
C ALA A 67 0.12 -5.77 7.21
N LEU A 68 1.13 -5.40 6.42
CA LEU A 68 1.17 -4.12 5.72
C LEU A 68 0.02 -3.99 4.69
N GLY A 69 -0.27 -5.05 3.94
CA GLY A 69 -1.41 -5.11 3.03
C GLY A 69 -2.75 -4.94 3.75
N VAL A 70 -2.90 -5.58 4.91
CA VAL A 70 -4.06 -5.38 5.80
C VAL A 70 -4.18 -3.91 6.22
N GLY A 71 -3.08 -3.30 6.64
CA GLY A 71 -3.05 -1.89 7.05
C GLY A 71 -3.38 -0.92 5.90
N ALA A 72 -2.89 -1.22 4.68
CA ALA A 72 -3.15 -0.43 3.48
C ALA A 72 -4.63 -0.44 3.08
N GLU A 73 -5.28 -1.61 3.14
CA GLU A 73 -6.70 -1.79 2.80
C GLU A 73 -7.63 -1.21 3.88
N SER A 74 -7.35 -1.50 5.15
CA SER A 74 -8.26 -1.15 6.25
C SER A 74 -8.07 0.26 6.81
N GLY A 75 -6.90 0.87 6.59
CA GLY A 75 -6.49 2.11 7.25
C GLY A 75 -6.24 1.95 8.76
N ARG A 76 -6.21 0.72 9.28
CA ARG A 76 -6.00 0.40 10.71
C ARG A 76 -4.75 -0.44 10.90
N PRO A 77 -4.04 -0.33 12.03
CA PRO A 77 -2.87 -1.15 12.30
C PRO A 77 -3.22 -2.64 12.32
N ALA A 78 -2.56 -3.44 11.48
CA ALA A 78 -2.46 -4.87 11.71
C ALA A 78 -1.28 -5.15 12.64
N VAL A 79 -1.33 -6.28 13.32
CA VAL A 79 -0.29 -6.71 14.27
C VAL A 79 0.57 -7.79 13.60
N VAL A 80 1.89 -7.65 13.63
CA VAL A 80 2.81 -8.73 13.25
C VAL A 80 3.63 -9.15 14.46
N VAL A 81 3.65 -10.46 14.74
CA VAL A 81 4.30 -11.04 15.91
C VAL A 81 5.44 -11.94 15.47
N THR A 82 6.62 -11.74 16.05
CA THR A 82 7.78 -12.62 15.83
C THR A 82 8.41 -13.06 17.14
N THR A 83 9.13 -14.16 17.07
CA THR A 83 10.08 -14.53 18.12
C THR A 83 11.32 -13.63 18.08
N SER A 84 12.26 -13.83 18.98
CA SER A 84 13.52 -13.06 19.07
C SER A 84 14.53 -13.48 18.00
N GLY A 85 15.57 -12.66 17.84
CA GLY A 85 16.67 -12.90 16.92
C GLY A 85 16.39 -12.38 15.51
N THR A 86 16.86 -13.09 14.49
CA THR A 86 16.71 -12.67 13.08
C THR A 86 15.26 -12.64 12.60
N ALA A 87 14.34 -13.35 13.26
CA ALA A 87 12.91 -13.25 13.03
C ALA A 87 12.42 -11.78 13.12
N ALA A 88 12.85 -11.05 14.17
CA ALA A 88 12.56 -9.62 14.30
C ALA A 88 13.20 -8.81 13.17
N ALA A 89 14.46 -9.10 12.79
CA ALA A 89 15.16 -8.39 11.73
C ALA A 89 14.50 -8.57 10.35
N ASN A 90 13.86 -9.71 10.09
CA ASN A 90 13.14 -9.96 8.83
C ASN A 90 11.93 -9.04 8.61
N LEU A 91 11.44 -8.35 9.62
CA LEU A 91 10.38 -7.35 9.49
C LEU A 91 10.88 -6.05 8.84
N TYR A 92 12.20 -5.81 8.80
CA TYR A 92 12.78 -4.51 8.46
C TYR A 92 12.32 -3.94 7.10
N PRO A 93 12.28 -4.70 6.00
CA PRO A 93 11.80 -4.19 4.71
C PRO A 93 10.36 -3.66 4.77
N ALA A 94 9.47 -4.38 5.43
CA ALA A 94 8.08 -3.96 5.60
C ALA A 94 7.94 -2.73 6.51
N ILE A 95 8.77 -2.63 7.55
CA ILE A 95 8.83 -1.42 8.42
C ILE A 95 9.28 -0.19 7.62
N VAL A 96 10.27 -0.34 6.73
CA VAL A 96 10.70 0.74 5.85
C VAL A 96 9.56 1.18 4.94
N GLU A 97 8.91 0.24 4.27
CA GLU A 97 7.79 0.53 3.37
C GLU A 97 6.61 1.16 4.13
N ALA A 98 6.22 0.60 5.29
CA ALA A 98 5.17 1.14 6.16
C ALA A 98 5.44 2.59 6.55
N SER A 99 6.69 2.88 6.94
CA SER A 99 7.12 4.22 7.30
C SER A 99 7.04 5.20 6.15
N GLN A 100 7.53 4.80 4.99
CA GLN A 100 7.55 5.62 3.78
C GLN A 100 6.15 5.79 3.17
N SER A 101 5.34 4.76 3.14
CA SER A 101 3.96 4.79 2.62
C SER A 101 2.92 5.34 3.61
N GLU A 102 3.30 5.54 4.89
CA GLU A 102 2.37 5.97 5.95
C GLU A 102 1.23 4.98 6.19
N ILE A 103 1.55 3.70 6.12
CA ILE A 103 0.62 2.63 6.42
C ILE A 103 0.77 2.26 7.89
N PRO A 104 -0.32 2.23 8.67
CA PRO A 104 -0.25 1.87 10.08
C PRO A 104 0.07 0.39 10.27
N LEU A 105 1.02 0.09 11.14
CA LEU A 105 1.48 -1.28 11.45
C LEU A 105 1.99 -1.35 12.89
N ILE A 106 1.70 -2.42 13.62
CA ILE A 106 2.26 -2.69 14.95
C ILE A 106 3.12 -3.95 14.88
N ALA A 107 4.43 -3.80 15.07
CA ALA A 107 5.37 -4.90 15.18
C ALA A 107 5.56 -5.28 16.66
N LEU A 108 5.15 -6.49 17.03
CA LEU A 108 5.38 -7.09 18.35
C LEU A 108 6.52 -8.11 18.25
N THR A 109 7.71 -7.73 18.69
CA THR A 109 8.85 -8.65 18.72
C THR A 109 9.05 -9.18 20.15
N ALA A 110 8.92 -10.48 20.32
CA ALA A 110 9.23 -11.08 21.61
C ALA A 110 10.74 -11.10 21.83
N ASP A 111 11.17 -10.70 23.03
CA ASP A 111 12.58 -10.60 23.38
C ASP A 111 12.90 -11.35 24.70
N ARG A 112 14.17 -11.55 24.92
CA ARG A 112 14.70 -12.03 26.18
C ARG A 112 14.77 -10.89 27.20
N PRO A 113 14.86 -11.25 28.51
CA PRO A 113 15.11 -10.25 29.55
C PRO A 113 16.35 -9.39 29.25
N ALA A 114 16.28 -8.12 29.58
CA ALA A 114 17.39 -7.19 29.38
C ALA A 114 18.73 -7.67 30.00
N SER A 115 18.67 -8.47 31.09
CA SER A 115 19.84 -9.08 31.72
C SER A 115 20.59 -10.09 30.84
N LEU A 116 19.97 -10.58 29.76
CA LEU A 116 20.58 -11.53 28.82
C LEU A 116 21.09 -10.87 27.54
N ARG A 117 20.87 -9.57 27.38
CA ARG A 117 21.39 -8.81 26.20
C ARG A 117 22.91 -8.67 26.32
N GLY A 118 23.63 -8.91 25.24
CA GLY A 118 25.10 -8.83 25.19
C GLY A 118 25.85 -9.92 25.97
N THR A 119 25.18 -11.01 26.39
CA THR A 119 25.78 -12.10 27.17
C THR A 119 26.00 -13.38 26.37
N ASP A 120 25.89 -13.33 25.04
CA ASP A 120 25.95 -14.50 24.15
C ASP A 120 24.84 -15.55 24.41
N ALA A 121 23.71 -15.12 24.99
CA ALA A 121 22.55 -15.98 25.18
C ALA A 121 21.97 -16.42 23.83
N ASN A 122 21.62 -17.72 23.73
CA ASN A 122 21.14 -18.31 22.49
C ASN A 122 19.97 -17.52 21.87
N GLN A 123 20.04 -17.22 20.57
CA GLN A 123 19.03 -16.53 19.77
C GLN A 123 18.68 -15.14 20.39
N THR A 124 19.68 -14.43 20.88
CA THR A 124 19.56 -13.09 21.46
C THR A 124 20.36 -12.10 20.63
N ILE A 125 19.72 -11.05 20.16
CA ILE A 125 20.34 -9.90 19.50
C ILE A 125 19.90 -8.65 20.24
N ASP A 126 20.48 -7.50 19.91
CA ASP A 126 19.96 -6.22 20.35
C ASP A 126 18.72 -5.85 19.52
N GLN A 127 17.54 -5.98 20.13
CA GLN A 127 16.26 -5.65 19.51
C GLN A 127 15.77 -4.25 19.88
N VAL A 128 16.45 -3.57 20.83
CA VAL A 128 16.10 -2.20 21.20
C VAL A 128 16.43 -1.30 20.01
N ASP A 129 15.45 -0.51 19.58
CA ASP A 129 15.60 0.37 18.42
C ASP A 129 16.09 -0.34 17.14
N LEU A 130 15.83 -1.64 16.99
CA LEU A 130 16.30 -2.48 15.87
C LEU A 130 16.02 -1.85 14.51
N PHE A 131 14.89 -1.16 14.37
CA PHE A 131 14.46 -0.56 13.09
C PHE A 131 14.89 0.91 12.94
N GLY A 132 15.69 1.44 13.86
CA GLY A 132 16.23 2.78 13.82
C GLY A 132 15.13 3.85 13.75
N ARG A 133 15.25 4.76 12.78
CA ARG A 133 14.35 5.92 12.63
C ARG A 133 13.06 5.65 11.88
N TYR A 134 12.84 4.45 11.38
CA TYR A 134 11.67 4.16 10.53
C TYR A 134 10.36 4.03 11.31
N PRO A 135 10.32 3.39 12.49
CA PRO A 135 9.12 3.42 13.32
C PRO A 135 8.75 4.85 13.77
N ARG A 136 7.45 5.08 13.95
CA ARG A 136 6.96 6.31 14.57
C ARG A 136 7.27 6.36 16.05
N ALA A 137 7.31 5.19 16.70
CA ALA A 137 7.81 4.98 18.06
C ALA A 137 8.39 3.57 18.17
N SER A 138 9.39 3.43 19.07
CA SER A 138 9.94 2.15 19.52
C SER A 138 9.81 2.10 21.04
N ILE A 139 9.13 1.08 21.55
CA ILE A 139 8.82 0.93 22.98
C ILE A 139 9.40 -0.42 23.45
N ASP A 140 10.39 -0.39 24.35
CA ASP A 140 10.91 -1.59 24.99
C ASP A 140 10.04 -1.90 26.23
N VAL A 141 9.16 -2.88 26.10
CA VAL A 141 8.24 -3.33 27.15
C VAL A 141 9.00 -4.27 28.08
N ALA A 142 9.20 -3.83 29.30
CA ALA A 142 9.92 -4.58 30.33
C ALA A 142 9.24 -5.92 30.67
N LEU A 143 9.95 -6.76 31.42
CA LEU A 143 9.42 -8.03 31.94
C LEU A 143 8.06 -7.85 32.63
N PRO A 144 7.16 -8.83 32.53
CA PRO A 144 5.84 -8.80 33.14
C PRO A 144 5.87 -8.47 34.63
N GLU A 145 5.18 -7.41 35.01
CA GLU A 145 4.96 -7.00 36.39
C GLU A 145 3.48 -7.24 36.73
N PRO A 146 3.15 -8.36 37.45
CA PRO A 146 1.78 -8.74 37.71
C PRO A 146 1.17 -7.91 38.85
N THR A 147 1.08 -6.60 38.63
CA THR A 147 0.46 -5.61 39.53
C THR A 147 -0.51 -4.74 38.75
N ARG A 148 -1.48 -4.13 39.44
CA ARG A 148 -2.40 -3.16 38.83
C ARG A 148 -1.67 -2.00 38.16
N THR A 149 -0.59 -1.53 38.78
CA THR A 149 0.26 -0.46 38.24
C THR A 149 1.02 -0.92 36.99
N GLY A 150 1.57 -2.15 37.03
CA GLY A 150 2.21 -2.76 35.85
C GLY A 150 1.27 -2.88 34.67
N LEU A 151 0.07 -3.41 34.90
CA LEU A 151 -0.97 -3.53 33.86
C LEU A 151 -1.43 -2.16 33.33
N ALA A 152 -1.52 -1.14 34.20
CA ALA A 152 -1.86 0.21 33.75
C ALA A 152 -0.76 0.82 32.86
N ARG A 153 0.52 0.59 33.19
CA ARG A 153 1.65 1.01 32.34
C ARG A 153 1.65 0.29 30.99
N LEU A 154 1.39 -1.03 30.98
CA LEU A 154 1.24 -1.78 29.74
C LEU A 154 0.09 -1.22 28.88
N GLY A 155 -1.06 -0.96 29.50
CA GLY A 155 -2.20 -0.36 28.81
C GLY A 155 -1.89 1.01 28.20
N ALA A 156 -1.12 1.85 28.91
CA ALA A 156 -0.66 3.15 28.40
C ALA A 156 0.31 2.98 27.21
N ALA A 157 1.22 2.01 27.25
CA ALA A 157 2.13 1.73 26.15
C ALA A 157 1.38 1.23 24.90
N VAL A 158 0.35 0.40 25.06
CA VAL A 158 -0.52 -0.07 23.96
C VAL A 158 -1.31 1.09 23.37
N GLU A 159 -1.85 1.99 24.22
CA GLU A 159 -2.55 3.19 23.77
C GLU A 159 -1.63 4.10 22.96
N GLU A 160 -0.45 4.39 23.47
CA GLU A 160 0.57 5.19 22.79
C GLU A 160 0.94 4.58 21.43
N ALA A 161 1.19 3.27 21.41
CA ALA A 161 1.52 2.56 20.18
C ALA A 161 0.40 2.67 19.14
N TRP A 162 -0.85 2.48 19.55
CA TRP A 162 -2.01 2.56 18.66
C TRP A 162 -2.21 3.96 18.09
N GLN A 163 -2.23 4.99 18.94
CA GLN A 163 -2.42 6.38 18.50
C GLN A 163 -1.27 6.85 17.61
N THR A 164 -0.05 6.47 17.96
CA THR A 164 1.14 6.82 17.16
C THR A 164 1.12 6.13 15.79
N ALA A 165 0.66 4.88 15.70
CA ALA A 165 0.54 4.18 14.43
C ALA A 165 -0.49 4.84 13.51
N LEU A 166 -1.58 5.38 14.06
CA LEU A 166 -2.61 6.09 13.29
C LEU A 166 -2.19 7.51 12.88
N GLY A 167 -1.24 8.12 13.59
CA GLY A 167 -0.68 9.44 13.28
C GLY A 167 -1.63 10.62 13.39
N PRO A 168 -1.42 11.74 12.68
CA PRO A 168 -0.55 11.99 11.52
C PRO A 168 0.94 12.25 11.85
N PRO A 169 1.88 11.74 11.08
CA PRO A 169 1.74 10.78 9.98
C PRO A 169 1.56 9.36 10.50
N SER A 170 0.64 8.60 9.92
CA SER A 170 0.53 7.17 10.23
C SER A 170 1.81 6.40 9.86
N GLY A 171 1.98 5.20 10.44
CA GLY A 171 3.15 4.39 10.14
C GLY A 171 3.38 3.27 11.14
N PRO A 172 4.53 2.59 11.04
CA PRO A 172 4.84 1.47 11.91
C PRO A 172 5.21 1.92 13.32
N VAL A 173 4.83 1.11 14.31
CA VAL A 173 5.29 1.21 15.70
C VAL A 173 5.88 -0.12 16.11
N HIS A 174 6.99 -0.09 16.81
CA HIS A 174 7.66 -1.26 17.34
C HIS A 174 7.43 -1.38 18.85
N LEU A 175 6.89 -2.52 19.27
CA LEU A 175 6.79 -2.96 20.67
C LEU A 175 7.72 -4.16 20.84
N ASN A 176 8.86 -3.98 21.51
CA ASN A 176 9.78 -5.05 21.88
C ASN A 176 9.38 -5.58 23.26
N VAL A 177 8.88 -6.81 23.34
CA VAL A 177 8.23 -7.33 24.54
C VAL A 177 9.08 -8.42 25.18
N GLN A 178 9.58 -8.16 26.39
CA GLN A 178 10.43 -9.10 27.13
C GLN A 178 9.61 -10.19 27.82
N PHE A 179 10.04 -11.45 27.67
CA PHE A 179 9.52 -12.60 28.39
C PHE A 179 10.65 -13.45 28.95
N GLU A 180 10.44 -14.03 30.14
CA GLU A 180 11.30 -15.05 30.73
C GLU A 180 10.53 -16.37 30.88
N LYS A 181 11.24 -17.46 31.15
CA LYS A 181 10.61 -18.78 31.36
C LYS A 181 9.80 -18.80 32.66
N PRO A 182 8.69 -19.59 32.72
CA PRO A 182 8.13 -20.42 31.66
C PRO A 182 7.39 -19.61 30.63
N LEU A 183 7.48 -19.98 29.33
CA LEU A 183 6.80 -19.31 28.23
C LEU A 183 5.42 -19.90 27.95
N GLU A 184 5.24 -21.13 28.34
CA GLU A 184 4.00 -21.90 28.23
C GLU A 184 2.99 -21.45 29.31
N PRO A 185 1.67 -21.61 29.09
CA PRO A 185 0.64 -21.29 30.07
C PRO A 185 0.57 -22.32 31.21
N VAL A 186 1.71 -22.66 31.82
CA VAL A 186 1.81 -23.55 32.97
C VAL A 186 1.61 -22.77 34.26
N ARG A 187 0.90 -23.37 35.21
CA ARG A 187 0.65 -22.75 36.52
C ARG A 187 1.94 -22.61 37.32
N VAL A 188 2.24 -21.37 37.73
CA VAL A 188 3.32 -21.05 38.66
C VAL A 188 2.70 -20.54 39.96
N PRO A 189 2.71 -21.29 41.04
CA PRO A 189 2.07 -20.89 42.30
C PRO A 189 2.64 -19.56 42.84
N GLY A 190 1.75 -18.62 43.15
CA GLY A 190 2.12 -17.31 43.68
C GLY A 190 2.72 -16.32 42.68
N ASP A 191 2.80 -16.64 41.40
CA ASP A 191 3.34 -15.79 40.35
C ASP A 191 2.39 -14.67 39.96
N VAL A 192 1.09 -14.91 40.07
CA VAL A 192 0.04 -13.91 39.85
C VAL A 192 -0.71 -13.66 41.15
N PRO A 193 -0.89 -12.41 41.60
CA PRO A 193 -1.68 -12.08 42.78
C PRO A 193 -3.14 -12.56 42.62
N THR A 194 -3.75 -12.98 43.73
CA THR A 194 -5.09 -13.58 43.74
C THR A 194 -6.17 -12.67 43.15
N ASP A 195 -6.03 -11.35 43.32
CA ASP A 195 -6.95 -10.35 42.75
C ASP A 195 -6.80 -10.16 41.24
N LEU A 196 -5.73 -10.70 40.65
CA LEU A 196 -5.46 -10.70 39.21
C LEU A 196 -5.61 -12.10 38.57
N GLU A 197 -5.71 -13.19 39.36
CA GLU A 197 -5.93 -14.54 38.84
C GLU A 197 -7.22 -14.67 38.01
N ALA A 198 -8.23 -13.86 38.33
CA ALA A 198 -9.50 -13.80 37.61
C ALA A 198 -9.49 -12.78 36.44
N TYR A 199 -8.32 -12.26 36.06
CA TYR A 199 -8.24 -11.32 34.93
C TYR A 199 -8.89 -11.93 33.67
N ALA A 200 -9.85 -11.18 33.14
CA ALA A 200 -10.54 -11.56 31.94
C ALA A 200 -10.40 -10.46 30.91
N PRO A 201 -9.90 -10.75 29.70
CA PRO A 201 -9.96 -9.81 28.61
C PRO A 201 -11.39 -9.29 28.42
N GLY A 202 -11.54 -7.99 28.21
CA GLY A 202 -12.85 -7.39 27.97
C GLY A 202 -13.47 -7.93 26.67
N ARG A 203 -14.72 -8.37 26.74
CA ARG A 203 -15.50 -8.79 25.56
C ARG A 203 -16.29 -7.62 24.92
N GLY A 204 -15.99 -6.37 25.31
CA GLY A 204 -16.65 -5.18 24.76
C GLY A 204 -16.35 -4.98 23.28
N ALA A 205 -17.28 -4.33 22.58
CA ALA A 205 -16.99 -3.77 21.27
C ALA A 205 -15.79 -2.81 21.36
N PRO A 206 -15.04 -2.61 20.28
CA PRO A 206 -13.99 -1.60 20.24
C PRO A 206 -14.50 -0.27 20.78
N ASP A 207 -13.69 0.39 21.61
CA ASP A 207 -13.97 1.77 22.01
C ASP A 207 -14.03 2.59 20.72
N GLY A 208 -15.18 3.23 20.45
CA GLY A 208 -15.39 3.94 19.19
C GLY A 208 -14.28 4.95 18.93
N ASP A 209 -13.81 5.02 17.71
CA ASP A 209 -12.76 5.92 17.27
C ASP A 209 -13.31 7.36 17.24
N THR A 210 -13.32 8.02 18.39
CA THR A 210 -13.71 9.43 18.53
C THR A 210 -12.48 10.33 18.34
N ALA A 211 -11.74 10.12 17.23
CA ALA A 211 -10.65 11.02 16.90
C ALA A 211 -11.22 12.45 16.76
N PRO A 212 -10.62 13.45 17.43
CA PRO A 212 -11.07 14.83 17.31
C PRO A 212 -10.97 15.30 15.86
N PRO A 213 -11.83 16.25 15.43
CA PRO A 213 -11.74 16.82 14.10
C PRO A 213 -10.32 17.28 13.80
N ARG A 214 -9.74 16.79 12.70
CA ARG A 214 -8.38 17.16 12.32
C ARG A 214 -8.37 18.59 11.77
N PRO A 215 -7.36 19.41 12.10
CA PRO A 215 -7.22 20.74 11.49
C PRO A 215 -7.16 20.61 9.96
N HIS A 216 -7.68 21.61 9.24
CA HIS A 216 -7.64 21.67 7.78
C HIS A 216 -7.35 23.09 7.27
N ALA A 217 -6.80 23.17 6.06
CA ALA A 217 -6.42 24.42 5.40
C ALA A 217 -7.43 24.85 4.30
N GLY A 218 -8.69 24.44 4.43
CA GLY A 218 -9.69 24.63 3.36
C GLY A 218 -9.97 26.07 2.99
N ALA A 219 -10.01 26.99 3.97
CA ALA A 219 -10.20 28.43 3.70
C ALA A 219 -9.01 29.05 2.94
N GLU A 220 -7.78 28.61 3.25
CA GLU A 220 -6.59 29.04 2.54
C GLU A 220 -6.58 28.51 1.10
N LEU A 221 -6.91 27.23 0.90
CA LEU A 221 -7.05 26.64 -0.43
C LEU A 221 -8.14 27.35 -1.25
N ALA A 222 -9.31 27.62 -0.67
CA ALA A 222 -10.38 28.35 -1.33
C ALA A 222 -9.93 29.76 -1.75
N THR A 223 -9.11 30.43 -0.94
CA THR A 223 -8.57 31.76 -1.27
C THR A 223 -7.62 31.69 -2.48
N LEU A 224 -6.78 30.66 -2.56
CA LEU A 224 -5.90 30.44 -3.71
C LEU A 224 -6.71 30.16 -4.98
N LEU A 225 -7.73 29.33 -4.89
CA LEU A 225 -8.59 28.97 -6.02
C LEU A 225 -9.40 30.16 -6.54
N ARG A 226 -9.84 31.09 -5.66
CA ARG A 226 -10.51 32.33 -6.11
C ARG A 226 -9.66 33.18 -7.05
N GLY A 227 -8.35 33.16 -6.87
CA GLY A 227 -7.41 33.89 -7.73
C GLY A 227 -7.00 33.15 -8.99
N ALA A 228 -7.36 31.88 -9.13
CA ALA A 228 -6.91 31.04 -10.23
C ALA A 228 -7.93 31.01 -11.38
N ARG A 229 -7.44 31.11 -12.58
CA ARG A 229 -8.23 31.00 -13.83
C ARG A 229 -8.01 29.63 -14.50
N ARG A 230 -6.87 29.02 -14.28
CA ARG A 230 -6.43 27.75 -14.87
C ARG A 230 -5.84 26.81 -13.81
N PRO A 231 -6.64 26.44 -12.79
CA PRO A 231 -6.17 25.54 -11.76
C PRO A 231 -5.97 24.13 -12.30
N LEU A 232 -4.97 23.42 -11.76
CA LEU A 232 -4.68 22.01 -12.02
C LEU A 232 -4.59 21.30 -10.69
N ILE A 233 -5.22 20.12 -10.59
CA ILE A 233 -5.12 19.25 -9.41
C ILE A 233 -4.23 18.06 -9.77
N VAL A 234 -3.28 17.72 -8.89
CA VAL A 234 -2.39 16.57 -9.08
C VAL A 234 -2.53 15.66 -7.86
N CYS A 235 -3.04 14.46 -8.10
CA CYS A 235 -3.25 13.45 -7.07
C CYS A 235 -2.19 12.36 -7.21
N GLY A 236 -1.24 12.33 -6.28
CA GLY A 236 -0.23 11.29 -6.19
C GLY A 236 -0.67 10.09 -5.36
N PRO A 237 0.17 9.04 -5.26
CA PRO A 237 -0.11 7.83 -4.49
C PRO A 237 -0.49 8.13 -3.05
N ASN A 238 -1.53 7.46 -2.55
CA ASN A 238 -1.95 7.49 -1.15
C ASN A 238 -2.75 6.22 -0.81
N HIS A 239 -3.03 5.98 0.48
CA HIS A 239 -3.81 4.83 0.97
C HIS A 239 -5.16 5.25 1.56
N ARG A 240 -5.69 6.41 1.18
CA ARG A 240 -6.99 6.95 1.62
C ARG A 240 -7.83 7.30 0.39
N PRO A 241 -8.65 6.37 -0.16
CA PRO A 241 -9.45 6.61 -1.35
C PRO A 241 -10.30 7.89 -1.29
N ALA A 242 -10.80 8.24 -0.11
CA ALA A 242 -11.55 9.47 0.13
C ALA A 242 -10.80 10.76 -0.29
N ILE A 243 -9.48 10.74 -0.37
CA ILE A 243 -8.69 11.88 -0.91
C ILE A 243 -8.98 12.05 -2.40
N GLY A 244 -9.06 10.94 -3.14
CA GLY A 244 -9.40 10.95 -4.57
C GLY A 244 -10.81 11.47 -4.81
N ASP A 245 -11.80 10.98 -4.05
CA ASP A 245 -13.19 11.43 -4.14
C ASP A 245 -13.34 12.92 -3.85
N ALA A 246 -12.67 13.41 -2.79
CA ALA A 246 -12.67 14.83 -2.45
C ALA A 246 -11.99 15.69 -3.52
N ALA A 247 -10.90 15.17 -4.13
CA ALA A 247 -10.21 15.86 -5.23
C ALA A 247 -11.07 15.95 -6.50
N LEU A 248 -11.78 14.87 -6.85
CA LEU A 248 -12.73 14.88 -7.98
C LEU A 248 -13.92 15.81 -7.72
N SER A 249 -14.44 15.84 -6.49
CA SER A 249 -15.50 16.77 -6.08
C SER A 249 -15.05 18.23 -6.22
N LEU A 250 -13.83 18.55 -5.76
CA LEU A 250 -13.25 19.86 -5.95
C LEU A 250 -13.03 20.18 -7.45
N ALA A 251 -12.50 19.23 -8.22
CA ALA A 251 -12.29 19.36 -9.66
C ALA A 251 -13.60 19.72 -10.39
N ALA A 252 -14.68 19.03 -10.07
CA ALA A 252 -16.01 19.31 -10.60
C ALA A 252 -16.48 20.74 -10.24
N ARG A 253 -16.24 21.16 -9.01
CA ARG A 253 -16.65 22.48 -8.51
C ARG A 253 -15.90 23.62 -9.17
N VAL A 254 -14.56 23.46 -9.35
CA VAL A 254 -13.70 24.49 -9.96
C VAL A 254 -13.44 24.26 -11.44
N ARG A 255 -14.02 23.22 -12.05
CA ARG A 255 -13.82 22.83 -13.45
C ARG A 255 -12.34 22.70 -13.82
N ALA A 256 -11.58 22.03 -12.97
CA ALA A 256 -10.14 21.80 -13.14
C ALA A 256 -9.84 20.40 -13.66
N PRO A 257 -8.87 20.23 -14.57
CA PRO A 257 -8.34 18.89 -14.89
C PRO A 257 -7.61 18.29 -13.69
N VAL A 258 -7.61 16.95 -13.62
CA VAL A 258 -6.91 16.17 -12.60
C VAL A 258 -5.86 15.29 -13.25
N LEU A 259 -4.62 15.33 -12.78
CA LEU A 259 -3.58 14.35 -13.07
C LEU A 259 -3.55 13.36 -11.92
N ALA A 260 -4.00 12.13 -12.16
CA ALA A 260 -4.19 11.12 -11.12
C ALA A 260 -3.25 9.93 -11.31
N ASP A 261 -2.37 9.72 -10.33
CA ASP A 261 -1.60 8.49 -10.21
C ASP A 261 -2.56 7.29 -10.07
N PRO A 262 -2.21 6.09 -10.56
CA PRO A 262 -3.04 4.88 -10.38
C PRO A 262 -3.47 4.60 -8.93
N LEU A 263 -2.64 4.97 -7.95
CA LEU A 263 -2.90 4.77 -6.53
C LEU A 263 -3.43 6.01 -5.81
N SER A 264 -3.97 6.97 -6.56
CA SER A 264 -4.44 8.25 -5.98
C SER A 264 -5.87 8.19 -5.43
N GLY A 265 -6.66 7.17 -5.80
CA GLY A 265 -8.12 7.13 -5.59
C GLY A 265 -8.91 8.05 -6.53
N ALA A 266 -8.26 8.84 -7.39
CA ALA A 266 -8.91 9.77 -8.32
C ALA A 266 -8.91 9.30 -9.79
N ARG A 267 -8.40 8.08 -10.07
CA ARG A 267 -8.34 7.53 -11.43
C ARG A 267 -9.54 6.66 -11.78
N PHE A 268 -10.13 6.00 -10.76
CA PHE A 268 -11.25 5.07 -10.91
C PHE A 268 -12.33 5.43 -9.89
N GLY A 269 -13.51 5.81 -10.36
CA GLY A 269 -14.62 6.22 -9.50
C GLY A 269 -15.42 7.37 -10.07
N SER A 270 -16.47 7.77 -9.39
CA SER A 270 -17.45 8.74 -9.87
C SER A 270 -16.83 10.08 -10.30
N GLY A 271 -16.99 10.45 -11.54
CA GLY A 271 -16.45 11.67 -12.15
C GLY A 271 -15.03 11.55 -12.67
N ALA A 272 -14.35 10.40 -12.49
CA ALA A 272 -12.97 10.22 -12.94
C ALA A 272 -12.87 10.27 -14.47
N ALA A 273 -13.77 9.63 -15.20
CA ALA A 273 -13.78 9.67 -16.67
C ALA A 273 -13.91 11.08 -17.24
N HIS A 274 -14.48 12.01 -16.49
CA HIS A 274 -14.66 13.39 -16.94
C HIS A 274 -13.53 14.32 -16.50
N TRP A 275 -13.02 14.20 -15.28
CA TRP A 275 -12.07 15.15 -14.71
C TRP A 275 -10.63 14.68 -14.74
N THR A 276 -10.38 13.38 -14.80
CA THR A 276 -9.01 12.82 -14.80
C THR A 276 -8.50 12.62 -16.22
N MET A 277 -7.29 13.13 -16.46
CA MET A 277 -6.56 12.97 -17.71
C MET A 277 -5.82 11.62 -17.69
N GLY A 278 -6.48 10.57 -18.18
CA GLY A 278 -6.01 9.19 -18.11
C GLY A 278 -4.76 8.90 -18.94
N SER A 279 -4.51 9.69 -19.99
CA SER A 279 -3.35 9.54 -20.90
C SER A 279 -2.23 10.56 -20.60
N ALA A 280 -2.25 11.21 -19.45
CA ALA A 280 -1.32 12.29 -19.14
C ALA A 280 0.16 11.88 -19.24
N ASP A 281 0.54 10.67 -18.83
CA ASP A 281 1.92 10.18 -19.00
C ASP A 281 2.33 10.12 -20.47
N LEU A 282 1.40 9.87 -21.38
CA LEU A 282 1.66 9.77 -22.81
C LEU A 282 1.89 11.16 -23.44
N PHE A 283 0.92 12.06 -23.32
CA PHE A 283 0.94 13.34 -24.05
C PHE A 283 1.86 14.40 -23.41
N LEU A 284 2.06 14.38 -22.08
CA LEU A 284 2.97 15.33 -21.43
C LEU A 284 4.46 15.04 -21.69
N ARG A 285 4.77 13.99 -22.45
CA ARG A 285 6.12 13.75 -22.98
C ARG A 285 6.48 14.75 -24.08
N ALA A 286 5.49 15.40 -24.71
CA ALA A 286 5.67 16.47 -25.68
C ALA A 286 5.78 17.82 -24.96
N ILE A 287 6.91 18.49 -25.15
CA ILE A 287 7.15 19.80 -24.51
C ILE A 287 6.19 20.89 -25.06
N GLU A 288 5.79 20.78 -26.31
CA GLU A 288 4.86 21.67 -26.98
C GLU A 288 3.49 21.60 -26.29
N VAL A 289 3.00 20.38 -26.02
CA VAL A 289 1.77 20.14 -25.30
C VAL A 289 1.86 20.66 -23.87
N ALA A 290 2.97 20.36 -23.18
CA ALA A 290 3.20 20.84 -21.81
C ALA A 290 3.14 22.38 -21.74
N ARG A 291 3.70 23.09 -22.72
CA ARG A 291 3.66 24.56 -22.82
C ARG A 291 2.26 25.10 -23.10
N ALA A 292 1.51 24.47 -24.01
CA ALA A 292 0.16 24.89 -24.39
C ALA A 292 -0.83 24.72 -23.21
N LEU A 293 -0.63 23.70 -22.39
CA LEU A 293 -1.45 23.39 -21.22
C LEU A 293 -0.90 24.01 -19.92
N ARG A 294 -0.43 25.26 -19.96
CA ARG A 294 0.14 25.95 -18.80
C ARG A 294 -0.94 26.35 -17.79
N PRO A 295 -0.86 25.88 -16.52
CA PRO A 295 -1.74 26.31 -15.44
C PRO A 295 -1.30 27.65 -14.85
N ASP A 296 -2.10 28.23 -13.96
CA ASP A 296 -1.72 29.37 -13.11
C ASP A 296 -1.69 29.03 -11.62
N LEU A 297 -2.26 27.88 -11.24
CA LEU A 297 -2.18 27.29 -9.91
C LEU A 297 -2.14 25.77 -10.02
N VAL A 298 -1.24 25.13 -9.28
CA VAL A 298 -1.22 23.66 -9.11
C VAL A 298 -1.46 23.30 -7.66
N VAL A 299 -2.48 22.47 -7.41
CA VAL A 299 -2.79 21.90 -6.10
C VAL A 299 -2.36 20.42 -6.10
N ARG A 300 -1.38 20.09 -5.29
CA ARG A 300 -0.84 18.71 -5.19
C ARG A 300 -1.30 18.08 -3.88
N VAL A 301 -1.84 16.86 -3.96
CA VAL A 301 -2.23 16.05 -2.81
C VAL A 301 -1.67 14.64 -2.94
N GLY A 302 -1.32 14.04 -1.82
CA GLY A 302 -0.61 12.77 -1.82
C GLY A 302 0.89 12.92 -2.09
N ARG A 303 1.52 11.84 -2.48
CA ARG A 303 2.97 11.78 -2.77
C ARG A 303 3.24 12.29 -4.19
N ALA A 304 4.53 12.38 -4.55
CA ALA A 304 4.88 12.69 -5.93
C ALA A 304 4.37 11.60 -6.89
N PRO A 305 3.82 11.97 -8.06
CA PRO A 305 3.31 11.01 -9.03
C PRO A 305 4.37 10.03 -9.52
N THR A 306 3.94 8.82 -9.88
CA THR A 306 4.80 7.79 -10.49
C THR A 306 5.28 8.21 -11.89
N SER A 307 4.46 8.94 -12.63
CA SER A 307 4.76 9.41 -13.99
C SER A 307 5.93 10.40 -14.03
N ALA A 308 7.00 10.00 -14.71
CA ALA A 308 8.11 10.91 -14.98
C ALA A 308 7.72 12.06 -15.93
N ALA A 309 6.71 11.88 -16.79
CA ALA A 309 6.22 12.92 -17.67
C ALA A 309 5.49 14.00 -16.87
N VAL A 310 4.63 13.61 -15.93
CA VAL A 310 3.96 14.53 -15.00
C VAL A 310 4.98 15.26 -14.12
N CYS A 311 5.98 14.55 -13.59
CA CYS A 311 7.04 15.18 -12.80
C CYS A 311 7.79 16.25 -13.61
N ARG A 312 8.21 15.95 -14.84
CA ARG A 312 8.85 16.94 -15.74
C ARG A 312 7.94 18.11 -16.10
N TYR A 313 6.63 17.85 -16.26
CA TYR A 313 5.66 18.91 -16.48
C TYR A 313 5.60 19.88 -15.28
N LEU A 314 5.59 19.37 -14.05
CA LEU A 314 5.62 20.18 -12.83
C LEU A 314 6.92 20.99 -12.72
N GLU A 315 8.07 20.39 -13.06
CA GLU A 315 9.37 21.07 -13.10
C GLU A 315 9.44 22.14 -14.19
N HIS A 316 8.86 21.88 -15.35
CA HIS A 316 8.79 22.86 -16.44
C HIS A 316 8.00 24.12 -16.05
N HIS A 317 6.98 23.96 -15.21
CA HIS A 317 6.13 25.02 -14.69
C HIS A 317 6.47 25.42 -13.25
N ARG A 318 7.75 25.36 -12.85
CA ARG A 318 8.20 25.74 -11.50
C ARG A 318 7.99 27.21 -11.13
N ASP A 319 7.79 28.05 -12.11
CA ASP A 319 7.44 29.48 -11.97
C ASP A 319 5.93 29.69 -11.72
N VAL A 320 5.11 28.67 -11.89
CA VAL A 320 3.70 28.66 -11.51
C VAL A 320 3.60 28.35 -10.01
N ARG A 321 2.66 28.98 -9.33
CA ARG A 321 2.42 28.67 -7.92
C ARG A 321 1.92 27.25 -7.74
N GLN A 322 2.73 26.40 -7.10
CA GLN A 322 2.38 25.02 -6.72
C GLN A 322 2.26 24.93 -5.21
N VAL A 323 1.17 24.37 -4.70
CA VAL A 323 0.95 24.14 -3.26
C VAL A 323 0.77 22.64 -3.00
N VAL A 324 1.36 22.15 -1.90
CA VAL A 324 1.29 20.74 -1.50
C VAL A 324 0.43 20.63 -0.24
N LEU A 325 -0.59 19.78 -0.27
CA LEU A 325 -1.37 19.41 0.90
C LEU A 325 -0.65 18.27 1.64
N ASP A 326 -0.23 18.51 2.87
CA ASP A 326 0.43 17.51 3.72
C ASP A 326 -0.17 17.52 5.14
N PRO A 327 -0.59 16.35 5.68
CA PRO A 327 -1.22 16.28 7.00
C PRO A 327 -0.25 16.50 8.17
N ALA A 328 1.07 16.47 7.94
CA ALA A 328 2.07 16.30 9.00
C ALA A 328 3.26 17.29 8.96
N HIS A 329 3.09 18.49 8.49
CA HIS A 329 4.15 19.53 8.45
C HIS A 329 5.47 19.14 7.76
N ARG A 330 5.53 18.01 6.98
CA ARG A 330 6.74 17.60 6.29
C ARG A 330 6.86 18.27 4.94
N TRP A 331 8.10 18.48 4.50
CA TRP A 331 8.37 18.95 3.16
C TRP A 331 8.59 17.74 2.24
N ARG A 332 7.56 17.34 1.48
CA ARG A 332 7.60 16.21 0.56
C ARG A 332 7.56 16.70 -0.89
N ASP A 333 8.60 17.35 -1.30
CA ASP A 333 8.74 17.86 -2.67
C ASP A 333 10.16 17.68 -3.19
N HIS A 334 10.46 16.50 -3.72
CA HIS A 334 11.77 16.22 -4.32
C HIS A 334 11.99 16.99 -5.63
N LEU A 335 10.93 17.51 -6.26
CA LEU A 335 11.01 18.32 -7.48
C LEU A 335 11.44 19.76 -7.16
N ALA A 336 11.37 20.17 -5.90
CA ALA A 336 11.65 21.53 -5.46
C ALA A 336 10.86 22.59 -6.27
N THR A 337 9.57 22.31 -6.52
CA THR A 337 8.67 23.18 -7.29
C THR A 337 7.57 23.81 -6.44
N ALA A 338 7.33 23.32 -5.23
CA ALA A 338 6.28 23.83 -4.37
C ALA A 338 6.65 25.22 -3.82
N ALA A 339 5.77 26.20 -4.03
CA ALA A 339 5.88 27.54 -3.46
C ALA A 339 5.33 27.64 -2.03
N GLY A 340 4.58 26.61 -1.58
CA GLY A 340 3.99 26.57 -0.25
C GLY A 340 3.40 25.21 0.09
N LYS A 341 3.11 25.04 1.38
CA LYS A 341 2.49 23.84 1.95
C LYS A 341 1.23 24.25 2.68
N LEU A 342 0.15 23.53 2.43
CA LEU A 342 -1.09 23.60 3.20
C LEU A 342 -1.11 22.42 4.18
N THR A 343 -1.17 22.73 5.48
CA THR A 343 -1.10 21.70 6.51
C THR A 343 -2.47 21.39 7.06
N GLY A 344 -2.80 20.11 7.13
CA GLY A 344 -4.05 19.61 7.68
C GLY A 344 -4.57 18.37 6.98
N ASP A 345 -5.73 17.88 7.41
CA ASP A 345 -6.36 16.72 6.79
C ASP A 345 -6.71 17.02 5.32
N PRO A 346 -6.21 16.24 4.35
CA PRO A 346 -6.43 16.52 2.93
C PRO A 346 -7.90 16.43 2.53
N VAL A 347 -8.65 15.45 3.05
CA VAL A 347 -10.08 15.27 2.72
C VAL A 347 -10.86 16.50 3.17
N ALA A 348 -10.78 16.86 4.46
CA ALA A 348 -11.47 18.03 5.00
C ALA A 348 -11.04 19.34 4.33
N THR A 349 -9.76 19.45 3.92
CA THR A 349 -9.24 20.62 3.19
C THR A 349 -9.90 20.76 1.81
N LEU A 350 -9.96 19.67 1.05
CA LEU A 350 -10.54 19.64 -0.30
C LEU A 350 -12.06 19.85 -0.26
N GLU A 351 -12.77 19.17 0.66
CA GLU A 351 -14.23 19.30 0.85
C GLU A 351 -14.63 20.71 1.25
N HIS A 352 -13.90 21.32 2.21
CA HIS A 352 -14.17 22.70 2.61
C HIS A 352 -13.95 23.67 1.45
N ALA A 353 -12.88 23.49 0.68
CA ALA A 353 -12.61 24.32 -0.50
C ALA A 353 -13.69 24.14 -1.59
N ALA A 354 -14.19 22.91 -1.78
CA ALA A 354 -15.28 22.63 -2.74
C ALA A 354 -16.61 23.29 -2.33
N ALA A 355 -16.87 23.40 -1.03
CA ALA A 355 -18.08 24.05 -0.49
C ALA A 355 -18.00 25.59 -0.51
N ALA A 356 -16.78 26.16 -0.63
CA ALA A 356 -16.55 27.60 -0.59
C ALA A 356 -16.83 28.29 -1.94
N ASP A 357 -16.84 29.62 -1.92
CA ASP A 357 -16.76 30.42 -3.15
C ASP A 357 -15.33 30.41 -3.70
N VAL A 358 -15.12 29.77 -4.84
CA VAL A 358 -13.79 29.49 -5.44
C VAL A 358 -13.52 30.28 -6.73
N GLY A 359 -14.40 31.23 -7.07
CA GLY A 359 -14.21 32.04 -8.28
C GLY A 359 -14.60 31.32 -9.59
N LYS A 360 -14.20 31.89 -10.71
CA LYS A 360 -14.51 31.38 -12.07
C LYS A 360 -13.24 31.00 -12.81
N THR A 361 -13.16 29.76 -13.23
CA THR A 361 -12.14 29.24 -14.15
C THR A 361 -12.41 29.66 -15.59
N ASP A 362 -11.40 29.68 -16.44
CA ASP A 362 -11.56 29.83 -17.88
C ASP A 362 -12.45 28.73 -18.44
N ALA A 363 -13.47 29.09 -19.21
CA ALA A 363 -14.55 28.16 -19.58
C ALA A 363 -14.06 26.94 -20.39
N ASP A 364 -13.01 27.12 -21.18
CA ASP A 364 -12.42 26.11 -22.07
C ASP A 364 -11.22 25.38 -21.45
N TRP A 365 -10.83 25.72 -20.20
CA TRP A 365 -9.61 25.17 -19.59
C TRP A 365 -9.62 23.66 -19.48
N ALA A 366 -10.62 23.08 -18.84
CA ALA A 366 -10.73 21.63 -18.72
C ALA A 366 -10.97 20.94 -20.08
N GLU A 367 -11.68 21.62 -21.01
CA GLU A 367 -11.96 21.05 -22.32
C GLU A 367 -10.70 20.92 -23.18
N ARG A 368 -9.78 21.89 -23.13
CA ARG A 368 -8.48 21.77 -23.80
C ARG A 368 -7.71 20.54 -23.33
N TRP A 369 -7.67 20.28 -22.03
CA TRP A 369 -7.04 19.08 -21.50
C TRP A 369 -7.72 17.80 -21.97
N ARG A 370 -9.05 17.75 -21.89
CA ARG A 370 -9.82 16.58 -22.36
C ARG A 370 -9.68 16.31 -23.85
N ALA A 371 -9.60 17.36 -24.65
CA ALA A 371 -9.38 17.21 -26.09
C ALA A 371 -8.05 16.53 -26.40
N VAL A 372 -6.98 16.96 -25.74
CA VAL A 372 -5.64 16.36 -25.88
C VAL A 372 -5.62 14.93 -25.32
N ASP A 373 -6.20 14.71 -24.13
CA ASP A 373 -6.27 13.39 -23.49
C ASP A 373 -6.98 12.37 -24.40
N ARG A 374 -8.14 12.76 -24.95
CA ARG A 374 -8.94 11.92 -25.85
C ARG A 374 -8.18 11.54 -27.12
N VAL A 375 -7.54 12.47 -27.81
CA VAL A 375 -6.81 12.15 -29.04
C VAL A 375 -5.58 11.31 -28.76
N ALA A 376 -4.90 11.52 -27.63
CA ALA A 376 -3.78 10.69 -27.22
C ALA A 376 -4.22 9.25 -26.90
N TYR A 377 -5.37 9.08 -26.22
CA TYR A 377 -5.92 7.75 -25.96
C TYR A 377 -6.39 7.04 -27.23
N VAL A 378 -7.14 7.72 -28.10
CA VAL A 378 -7.59 7.15 -29.39
C VAL A 378 -6.41 6.67 -30.24
N ALA A 379 -5.29 7.37 -30.19
CA ALA A 379 -4.09 6.99 -30.94
C ALA A 379 -3.44 5.67 -30.44
N VAL A 380 -3.63 5.30 -29.19
CA VAL A 380 -3.09 4.05 -28.63
C VAL A 380 -4.11 2.92 -28.60
N GLU A 381 -5.39 3.22 -28.70
CA GLU A 381 -6.48 2.24 -28.60
C GLU A 381 -6.30 1.01 -29.51
N PRO A 382 -5.89 1.14 -30.80
CA PRO A 382 -5.64 -0.03 -31.65
C PRO A 382 -4.52 -0.93 -31.11
N ALA A 383 -3.44 -0.35 -30.55
CA ALA A 383 -2.36 -1.12 -29.95
C ALA A 383 -2.82 -1.82 -28.66
N LEU A 384 -3.69 -1.20 -27.87
CA LEU A 384 -4.27 -1.81 -26.66
C LEU A 384 -5.26 -2.93 -26.99
N ALA A 385 -6.02 -2.80 -28.08
CA ALA A 385 -7.03 -3.78 -28.48
C ALA A 385 -6.43 -5.03 -29.13
N HIS A 386 -5.38 -4.87 -29.92
CA HIS A 386 -4.84 -5.93 -30.80
C HIS A 386 -3.39 -6.29 -30.51
N GLY A 387 -2.64 -5.45 -29.81
CA GLY A 387 -1.26 -5.71 -29.43
C GLY A 387 -1.16 -6.66 -28.23
N TRP A 388 -0.01 -7.32 -28.11
CA TRP A 388 0.31 -8.14 -26.93
C TRP A 388 1.60 -7.63 -26.30
N PHE A 389 1.46 -6.69 -25.37
CA PHE A 389 2.54 -6.06 -24.61
C PHE A 389 2.03 -5.66 -23.22
N GLU A 390 2.94 -5.33 -22.31
CA GLU A 390 2.63 -5.05 -20.90
C GLU A 390 1.57 -3.97 -20.72
N GLY A 391 1.59 -2.91 -21.55
CA GLY A 391 0.58 -1.85 -21.52
C GLY A 391 -0.83 -2.33 -21.90
N ALA A 392 -0.95 -3.21 -22.91
CA ALA A 392 -2.23 -3.82 -23.30
C ALA A 392 -2.75 -4.75 -22.19
N ILE A 393 -1.85 -5.51 -21.55
CA ILE A 393 -2.19 -6.36 -20.41
C ILE A 393 -2.72 -5.50 -19.25
N ALA A 394 -2.04 -4.41 -18.88
CA ALA A 394 -2.46 -3.51 -17.81
C ALA A 394 -3.85 -2.89 -18.08
N ALA A 395 -4.09 -2.43 -19.32
CA ALA A 395 -5.39 -1.90 -19.75
C ALA A 395 -6.50 -2.96 -19.69
N ALA A 396 -6.20 -4.19 -20.15
CA ALA A 396 -7.15 -5.30 -20.13
C ALA A 396 -7.52 -5.73 -18.71
N VAL A 397 -6.56 -5.76 -17.77
CA VAL A 397 -6.84 -6.03 -16.35
C VAL A 397 -7.75 -4.95 -15.78
N ALA A 398 -7.42 -3.66 -15.99
CA ALA A 398 -8.25 -2.56 -15.52
C ALA A 398 -9.69 -2.64 -16.03
N ASP A 399 -9.88 -3.04 -17.29
CA ASP A 399 -11.19 -3.17 -17.94
C ASP A 399 -12.00 -4.39 -17.45
N ALA A 400 -11.34 -5.51 -17.19
CA ALA A 400 -12.02 -6.77 -16.85
C ALA A 400 -12.39 -6.91 -15.37
N LEU A 401 -11.75 -6.17 -14.45
CA LEU A 401 -12.02 -6.29 -13.02
C LEU A 401 -13.44 -5.83 -12.67
N PRO A 402 -14.15 -6.51 -11.75
CA PRO A 402 -15.48 -6.09 -11.31
C PRO A 402 -15.43 -4.78 -10.50
N GLU A 403 -16.57 -4.08 -10.45
CA GLU A 403 -16.70 -2.86 -9.66
C GLU A 403 -16.35 -3.07 -8.18
N GLY A 404 -15.58 -2.14 -7.64
CA GLY A 404 -15.14 -2.16 -6.25
C GLY A 404 -14.12 -3.24 -5.93
N ALA A 405 -13.59 -3.97 -6.92
CA ALA A 405 -12.57 -4.97 -6.67
C ALA A 405 -11.28 -4.33 -6.12
N PRO A 406 -10.68 -4.89 -5.07
CA PRO A 406 -9.34 -4.53 -4.68
C PRO A 406 -8.35 -4.96 -5.78
N TRP A 407 -7.55 -4.01 -6.23
CA TRP A 407 -6.55 -4.25 -7.26
C TRP A 407 -5.17 -3.84 -6.78
N PHE A 408 -4.32 -4.82 -6.45
CA PHE A 408 -2.95 -4.57 -6.07
C PHE A 408 -2.06 -4.43 -7.31
N ILE A 409 -1.44 -3.27 -7.47
CA ILE A 409 -0.59 -2.95 -8.61
C ILE A 409 0.86 -2.98 -8.14
N GLY A 410 1.62 -3.95 -8.66
CA GLY A 410 3.03 -4.15 -8.32
C GLY A 410 3.93 -3.04 -8.82
N ASN A 411 5.06 -2.91 -8.17
CA ASN A 411 6.11 -1.97 -8.55
C ASN A 411 6.79 -2.35 -9.87
N SER A 412 7.78 -1.58 -10.30
CA SER A 412 8.49 -1.70 -11.58
C SER A 412 7.62 -1.27 -12.77
N MET A 413 7.41 -2.14 -13.77
CA MET A 413 6.61 -1.80 -14.96
C MET A 413 5.10 -1.79 -14.72
N PRO A 414 4.50 -2.73 -13.98
CA PRO A 414 3.04 -2.79 -13.82
C PRO A 414 2.38 -1.46 -13.45
N ILE A 415 2.89 -0.76 -12.42
CA ILE A 415 2.33 0.54 -12.02
C ILE A 415 2.48 1.62 -13.10
N ARG A 416 3.58 1.58 -13.88
CA ARG A 416 3.85 2.50 -14.99
C ARG A 416 2.99 2.22 -16.20
N ASP A 417 2.66 0.96 -16.42
CA ASP A 417 1.79 0.55 -17.53
C ASP A 417 0.33 0.89 -17.24
N VAL A 418 -0.10 0.72 -16.00
CA VAL A 418 -1.42 1.21 -15.55
C VAL A 418 -1.49 2.73 -15.69
N ASP A 419 -0.46 3.45 -15.28
CA ASP A 419 -0.41 4.91 -15.37
C ASP A 419 -0.49 5.42 -16.81
N ALA A 420 0.21 4.77 -17.73
CA ALA A 420 0.29 5.18 -19.14
C ALA A 420 -0.91 4.72 -19.97
N PHE A 421 -1.44 3.50 -19.73
CA PHE A 421 -2.31 2.82 -20.68
C PHE A 421 -3.70 2.46 -20.15
N ALA A 422 -3.93 2.44 -18.83
CA ALA A 422 -5.27 2.24 -18.30
C ALA A 422 -6.02 3.57 -18.25
N PRO A 423 -7.14 3.73 -18.98
CA PRO A 423 -7.88 5.00 -18.99
C PRO A 423 -8.51 5.30 -17.62
N ALA A 424 -8.77 6.57 -17.36
CA ALA A 424 -9.63 6.95 -16.24
C ALA A 424 -11.07 6.47 -16.49
N SER A 425 -11.75 6.02 -15.44
CA SER A 425 -13.08 5.40 -15.56
C SER A 425 -13.96 5.76 -14.38
N ASP A 426 -15.27 5.96 -14.64
CA ASP A 426 -16.28 6.15 -13.59
C ASP A 426 -16.60 4.85 -12.84
N ARG A 427 -16.11 3.70 -13.33
CA ARG A 427 -16.22 2.43 -12.64
C ARG A 427 -15.24 2.40 -11.46
N PRO A 428 -15.72 2.24 -10.22
CA PRO A 428 -14.86 2.24 -9.06
C PRO A 428 -13.97 0.99 -9.04
N LEU A 429 -12.68 1.18 -8.87
CA LEU A 429 -11.69 0.16 -8.52
C LEU A 429 -10.93 0.64 -7.29
N HIS A 430 -10.70 -0.25 -6.33
CA HIS A 430 -9.90 0.07 -5.17
C HIS A 430 -8.44 -0.32 -5.43
N THR A 431 -7.65 0.63 -5.91
CA THR A 431 -6.24 0.39 -6.27
C THR A 431 -5.32 0.50 -5.07
N LEU A 432 -4.43 -0.47 -4.92
CA LEU A 432 -3.46 -0.60 -3.84
C LEU A 432 -2.07 -0.87 -4.39
N GLY A 433 -1.04 -0.58 -3.61
CA GLY A 433 0.35 -0.87 -3.97
C GLY A 433 1.33 -0.17 -3.03
N PHE A 434 2.58 -0.60 -3.02
CA PHE A 434 3.60 -0.09 -2.11
C PHE A 434 4.51 0.90 -2.84
N ARG A 435 4.26 2.21 -2.66
CA ARG A 435 5.04 3.28 -3.31
C ARG A 435 5.90 4.10 -2.34
N GLY A 436 6.15 3.56 -1.15
CA GLY A 436 7.02 4.16 -0.15
C GLY A 436 8.49 4.07 -0.53
N ALA A 437 9.03 2.89 -0.44
CA ALA A 437 10.35 2.51 -0.92
C ALA A 437 10.31 1.97 -2.35
N SER A 438 9.13 1.56 -2.82
CA SER A 438 8.90 1.05 -4.18
C SER A 438 9.67 -0.23 -4.50
N GLY A 439 9.90 -1.09 -3.51
CA GLY A 439 10.53 -2.39 -3.66
C GLY A 439 9.65 -3.39 -4.41
N ILE A 440 10.26 -4.44 -4.97
CA ILE A 440 9.53 -5.57 -5.56
C ILE A 440 9.29 -6.70 -4.55
N ASP A 441 9.87 -6.60 -3.37
CA ASP A 441 9.66 -7.48 -2.23
C ASP A 441 8.26 -7.29 -1.63
N GLY A 442 7.67 -8.35 -1.09
CA GLY A 442 6.42 -8.31 -0.36
C GLY A 442 5.16 -7.93 -1.13
N ASN A 443 5.20 -7.84 -2.46
CA ASN A 443 4.03 -7.41 -3.24
C ASN A 443 2.94 -8.49 -3.29
N VAL A 444 3.31 -9.79 -3.34
CA VAL A 444 2.35 -10.90 -3.27
C VAL A 444 1.76 -11.00 -1.87
N SER A 445 2.60 -10.94 -0.85
CA SER A 445 2.20 -10.93 0.56
C SER A 445 1.25 -9.76 0.86
N GLY A 446 1.57 -8.55 0.36
CA GLY A 446 0.73 -7.37 0.50
C GLY A 446 -0.62 -7.50 -0.19
N ALA A 447 -0.65 -8.05 -1.40
CA ALA A 447 -1.88 -8.33 -2.12
C ALA A 447 -2.77 -9.33 -1.37
N LEU A 448 -2.18 -10.39 -0.80
CA LEU A 448 -2.87 -11.35 0.06
C LEU A 448 -3.46 -10.69 1.30
N GLY A 449 -2.68 -9.85 1.98
CA GLY A 449 -3.13 -9.12 3.16
C GLY A 449 -4.28 -8.16 2.85
N ALA A 450 -4.21 -7.44 1.74
CA ALA A 450 -5.28 -6.56 1.28
C ALA A 450 -6.55 -7.36 0.92
N ALA A 451 -6.42 -8.47 0.19
CA ALA A 451 -7.54 -9.35 -0.12
C ALA A 451 -8.20 -9.92 1.15
N ALA A 452 -7.39 -10.37 2.11
CA ALA A 452 -7.88 -10.85 3.40
C ALA A 452 -8.64 -9.77 4.18
N ALA A 453 -8.13 -8.52 4.16
CA ALA A 453 -8.76 -7.41 4.87
C ALA A 453 -10.07 -6.98 4.24
N SER A 454 -10.13 -6.94 2.90
CA SER A 454 -11.34 -6.54 2.17
C SER A 454 -12.47 -7.56 2.26
N GLY A 455 -12.14 -8.86 2.42
CA GLY A 455 -13.08 -9.97 2.34
C GLY A 455 -13.74 -10.13 0.96
N ARG A 456 -13.21 -9.47 -0.08
CA ARG A 456 -13.72 -9.47 -1.46
C ARG A 456 -12.70 -10.11 -2.39
N PRO A 457 -13.17 -10.70 -3.51
CA PRO A 457 -12.27 -11.16 -4.56
C PRO A 457 -11.38 -10.00 -5.04
N ALA A 458 -10.07 -10.23 -5.04
CA ALA A 458 -9.06 -9.25 -5.37
C ALA A 458 -8.22 -9.70 -6.56
N ALA A 459 -7.53 -8.76 -7.19
CA ALA A 459 -6.54 -9.04 -8.22
C ALA A 459 -5.19 -8.42 -7.89
N ALA A 460 -4.12 -9.02 -8.39
CA ALA A 460 -2.78 -8.45 -8.39
C ALA A 460 -2.20 -8.47 -9.81
N LEU A 461 -1.54 -7.37 -10.22
CA LEU A 461 -0.77 -7.30 -11.45
C LEU A 461 0.69 -7.06 -11.09
N ILE A 462 1.55 -8.04 -11.33
CA ILE A 462 2.96 -8.04 -10.92
C ILE A 462 3.87 -8.57 -12.03
N GLY A 463 5.18 -8.31 -11.94
CA GLY A 463 6.18 -8.92 -12.80
C GLY A 463 6.70 -10.25 -12.25
N ASP A 464 7.38 -11.01 -13.12
CA ASP A 464 8.01 -12.30 -12.80
C ASP A 464 9.05 -12.20 -11.67
N LEU A 465 9.95 -11.22 -11.70
CA LEU A 465 10.93 -11.02 -10.62
C LEU A 465 10.25 -10.66 -9.30
N THR A 466 9.13 -9.94 -9.34
CA THR A 466 8.33 -9.61 -8.16
C THR A 466 7.75 -10.88 -7.53
N LEU A 467 7.18 -11.77 -8.35
CA LEU A 467 6.67 -13.07 -7.90
C LEU A 467 7.77 -13.91 -7.26
N LEU A 468 8.92 -14.02 -7.96
CA LEU A 468 10.04 -14.82 -7.47
C LEU A 468 10.66 -14.26 -6.19
N HIS A 469 10.70 -12.95 -6.05
CA HIS A 469 11.21 -12.29 -4.83
C HIS A 469 10.33 -12.57 -3.60
N ASP A 470 9.03 -12.75 -3.81
CA ASP A 470 8.03 -12.98 -2.75
C ASP A 470 7.35 -14.35 -2.86
N VAL A 471 8.05 -15.34 -3.45
CA VAL A 471 7.53 -16.70 -3.69
C VAL A 471 7.11 -17.40 -2.39
N GLY A 472 7.74 -17.06 -1.27
CA GLY A 472 7.37 -17.55 0.07
C GLY A 472 5.90 -17.32 0.42
N ALA A 473 5.31 -16.25 -0.09
CA ALA A 473 3.89 -15.96 0.12
C ALA A 473 2.93 -16.96 -0.53
N LEU A 474 3.37 -17.65 -1.58
CA LEU A 474 2.56 -18.68 -2.26
C LEU A 474 2.59 -20.02 -1.53
N VAL A 475 3.69 -20.31 -0.84
CA VAL A 475 3.94 -21.61 -0.19
C VAL A 475 3.33 -21.65 1.22
N ALA A 476 3.20 -20.48 1.87
CA ALA A 476 2.45 -20.38 3.11
C ALA A 476 0.97 -20.62 2.79
N ASP A 477 0.33 -21.55 3.50
CA ASP A 477 -1.08 -21.87 3.31
C ASP A 477 -1.93 -20.58 3.44
N PRO A 478 -2.39 -19.98 2.33
CA PRO A 478 -3.14 -18.73 2.39
C PRO A 478 -4.47 -18.98 3.11
N PRO A 479 -5.02 -17.98 3.84
CA PRO A 479 -6.29 -18.14 4.50
C PRO A 479 -7.35 -18.66 3.53
N ALA A 480 -8.08 -19.72 3.93
CA ALA A 480 -9.01 -20.43 3.06
C ALA A 480 -10.17 -19.56 2.51
N ASP A 481 -10.38 -18.39 3.11
CA ASP A 481 -11.40 -17.39 2.73
C ASP A 481 -10.88 -16.30 1.79
N VAL A 482 -9.57 -16.28 1.50
CA VAL A 482 -8.98 -15.31 0.56
C VAL A 482 -9.19 -15.75 -0.88
N ALA A 483 -9.66 -14.81 -1.71
CA ALA A 483 -9.75 -14.97 -3.16
C ALA A 483 -8.82 -13.96 -3.82
N LEU A 484 -7.73 -14.41 -4.45
CA LEU A 484 -6.77 -13.54 -5.13
C LEU A 484 -6.38 -14.11 -6.49
N HIS A 485 -6.62 -13.33 -7.54
CA HIS A 485 -6.18 -13.62 -8.89
C HIS A 485 -4.88 -12.86 -9.19
N ILE A 486 -3.78 -13.58 -9.32
CA ILE A 486 -2.46 -13.01 -9.60
C ILE A 486 -2.19 -13.07 -11.11
N VAL A 487 -2.12 -11.93 -11.77
CA VAL A 487 -1.66 -11.79 -13.15
C VAL A 487 -0.18 -11.47 -13.13
N VAL A 488 0.62 -12.38 -13.65
CA VAL A 488 2.09 -12.24 -13.70
C VAL A 488 2.51 -11.94 -15.12
N ILE A 489 3.13 -10.79 -15.33
CA ILE A 489 3.80 -10.46 -16.59
C ILE A 489 5.14 -11.20 -16.61
N GLN A 490 5.25 -12.20 -17.50
CA GLN A 490 6.44 -13.02 -17.67
C GLN A 490 7.25 -12.53 -18.87
N ASN A 491 8.18 -11.63 -18.63
CA ASN A 491 9.12 -11.11 -19.63
C ASN A 491 10.55 -11.63 -19.44
N ARG A 492 10.73 -12.58 -18.51
CA ARG A 492 12.00 -13.22 -18.14
C ARG A 492 13.06 -12.23 -17.65
N GLY A 493 12.70 -11.33 -16.74
CA GLY A 493 13.66 -10.48 -16.06
C GLY A 493 13.27 -9.02 -15.90
N GLY A 494 14.25 -8.15 -15.66
CA GLY A 494 14.07 -6.74 -15.35
C GLY A 494 13.73 -5.87 -16.56
N GLY A 495 12.52 -5.97 -17.11
CA GLY A 495 12.06 -5.19 -18.27
C GLY A 495 12.17 -3.66 -18.08
N ILE A 496 11.99 -3.15 -16.86
CA ILE A 496 12.09 -1.72 -16.57
C ILE A 496 13.44 -1.10 -16.97
N PHE A 497 14.51 -1.87 -16.90
CA PHE A 497 15.86 -1.36 -17.18
C PHE A 497 16.08 -0.99 -18.65
N HIS A 498 15.19 -1.43 -19.57
CA HIS A 498 15.20 -0.99 -20.96
C HIS A 498 14.91 0.51 -21.11
N MET A 499 14.30 1.15 -20.09
CA MET A 499 14.07 2.59 -20.05
C MET A 499 15.32 3.39 -19.68
N LEU A 500 16.41 2.73 -19.25
CA LEU A 500 17.60 3.37 -18.71
C LEU A 500 18.78 3.35 -19.70
N PRO A 501 19.66 4.36 -19.66
CA PRO A 501 20.85 4.43 -20.53
C PRO A 501 21.77 3.21 -20.45
N ILE A 502 21.75 2.47 -19.32
CA ILE A 502 22.56 1.26 -19.13
C ILE A 502 22.26 0.17 -20.18
N ARG A 503 21.08 0.21 -20.83
CA ARG A 503 20.75 -0.68 -21.96
C ARG A 503 21.80 -0.65 -23.07
N GLY A 504 22.46 0.50 -23.28
CA GLY A 504 23.52 0.65 -24.29
C GLY A 504 24.85 -0.03 -23.95
N TYR A 505 24.96 -0.66 -22.77
CA TYR A 505 26.21 -1.25 -22.26
C TYR A 505 26.03 -2.74 -21.96
N ASP A 506 26.08 -3.58 -23.00
CA ASP A 506 25.94 -5.03 -22.86
C ASP A 506 27.22 -5.76 -23.32
N PRO A 507 27.80 -6.71 -22.54
CA PRO A 507 27.61 -6.86 -21.11
C PRO A 507 28.11 -5.63 -20.35
N PRO A 508 27.54 -5.21 -19.18
CA PRO A 508 26.87 -6.03 -18.15
C PRO A 508 25.33 -5.97 -18.14
N PHE A 509 24.69 -5.29 -19.08
CA PHE A 509 23.24 -5.06 -19.02
C PHE A 509 22.42 -6.35 -18.91
N THR A 510 22.59 -7.28 -19.85
CA THR A 510 21.79 -8.51 -19.86
C THR A 510 22.04 -9.39 -18.64
N PRO A 511 23.29 -9.81 -18.32
CA PRO A 511 23.49 -10.79 -17.25
C PRO A 511 23.26 -10.26 -15.82
N PHE A 512 23.50 -8.96 -15.57
CA PHE A 512 23.53 -8.44 -14.20
C PHE A 512 22.46 -7.39 -13.90
N VAL A 513 21.86 -6.78 -14.92
CA VAL A 513 20.81 -5.76 -14.74
C VAL A 513 19.44 -6.33 -15.10
N VAL A 514 19.31 -6.93 -16.27
CA VAL A 514 18.07 -7.63 -16.67
C VAL A 514 17.89 -8.90 -15.84
N MET A 515 18.96 -9.63 -15.55
CA MET A 515 18.95 -10.89 -14.77
C MET A 515 17.94 -11.89 -15.34
N PRO A 516 18.14 -12.40 -16.57
CA PRO A 516 17.17 -13.30 -17.19
C PRO A 516 16.93 -14.55 -16.33
N GLN A 517 15.64 -14.89 -16.10
CA GLN A 517 15.24 -16.04 -15.31
C GLN A 517 14.73 -17.17 -16.23
N GLY A 518 15.16 -18.39 -15.93
CA GLY A 518 14.71 -19.61 -16.63
C GLY A 518 13.64 -20.40 -15.83
N ILE A 519 13.02 -19.78 -14.81
CA ILE A 519 12.05 -20.46 -13.95
C ILE A 519 10.72 -20.54 -14.67
N GLU A 520 10.15 -21.76 -14.76
CA GLU A 520 8.81 -21.98 -15.26
C GLU A 520 7.78 -21.73 -14.15
N LEU A 521 6.89 -20.77 -14.37
CA LEU A 521 5.89 -20.36 -13.36
C LEU A 521 4.86 -21.46 -13.10
N GLU A 522 4.61 -22.34 -14.08
CA GLU A 522 3.81 -23.54 -13.90
C GLU A 522 4.35 -24.44 -12.79
N ALA A 523 5.67 -24.65 -12.75
CA ALA A 523 6.31 -25.45 -11.71
C ALA A 523 6.19 -24.79 -10.31
N VAL A 524 6.32 -23.46 -10.25
CA VAL A 524 6.14 -22.69 -9.01
C VAL A 524 4.70 -22.82 -8.51
N ALA A 525 3.73 -22.63 -9.38
CA ALA A 525 2.31 -22.75 -9.06
C ALA A 525 1.94 -24.18 -8.63
N ALA A 526 2.47 -25.19 -9.31
CA ALA A 526 2.26 -26.61 -8.96
C ALA A 526 2.83 -26.93 -7.59
N ALA A 527 4.02 -26.43 -7.24
CA ALA A 527 4.63 -26.62 -5.91
C ALA A 527 3.80 -25.98 -4.79
N ALA A 528 3.10 -24.90 -5.09
CA ALA A 528 2.20 -24.21 -4.16
C ALA A 528 0.74 -24.71 -4.23
N GLY A 529 0.41 -25.67 -5.09
CA GLY A 529 -0.96 -26.17 -5.26
C GLY A 529 -1.93 -25.14 -5.88
N ILE A 530 -1.41 -24.16 -6.62
CA ILE A 530 -2.18 -23.05 -7.19
C ILE A 530 -2.52 -23.34 -8.65
N PRO A 531 -3.79 -23.19 -9.08
CA PRO A 531 -4.17 -23.26 -10.50
C PRO A 531 -3.38 -22.24 -11.33
N HIS A 532 -2.76 -22.70 -12.42
CA HIS A 532 -1.96 -21.91 -13.34
C HIS A 532 -2.57 -21.91 -14.74
N ARG A 533 -2.58 -20.74 -15.41
CA ARG A 533 -3.04 -20.58 -16.79
C ARG A 533 -2.12 -19.62 -17.56
N PRO A 534 -1.41 -20.09 -18.59
CA PRO A 534 -0.70 -19.20 -19.50
C PRO A 534 -1.70 -18.56 -20.47
N VAL A 535 -1.46 -17.30 -20.84
CA VAL A 535 -2.21 -16.55 -21.85
C VAL A 535 -1.23 -15.81 -22.78
N ALA A 536 -1.63 -15.62 -24.03
CA ALA A 536 -0.84 -15.00 -25.08
C ALA A 536 -1.61 -13.93 -25.88
N SER A 537 -2.81 -13.56 -25.44
CA SER A 537 -3.63 -12.51 -26.06
C SER A 537 -4.50 -11.77 -25.02
N VAL A 538 -4.90 -10.55 -25.39
CA VAL A 538 -5.85 -9.74 -24.60
C VAL A 538 -7.18 -10.46 -24.42
N ALA A 539 -7.64 -11.18 -25.46
CA ALA A 539 -8.91 -11.92 -25.41
C ALA A 539 -8.85 -13.06 -24.38
N GLU A 540 -7.80 -13.89 -24.41
CA GLU A 540 -7.58 -14.96 -23.44
C GLU A 540 -7.46 -14.41 -22.01
N LEU A 541 -6.74 -13.30 -21.84
CA LEU A 541 -6.60 -12.67 -20.53
C LEU A 541 -7.96 -12.22 -19.97
N ARG A 542 -8.79 -11.55 -20.80
CA ARG A 542 -10.14 -11.13 -20.40
C ARG A 542 -11.03 -12.30 -20.05
N GLU A 543 -10.96 -13.39 -20.81
CA GLU A 543 -11.68 -14.63 -20.53
C GLU A 543 -11.29 -15.19 -19.15
N GLN A 544 -9.98 -15.27 -18.86
CA GLN A 544 -9.49 -15.76 -17.56
C GLN A 544 -9.93 -14.87 -16.39
N LEU A 545 -9.92 -13.55 -16.56
CA LEU A 545 -10.35 -12.61 -15.54
C LEU A 545 -11.87 -12.64 -15.29
N SER A 546 -12.64 -12.95 -16.32
CA SER A 546 -14.11 -13.05 -16.27
C SER A 546 -14.60 -14.44 -15.82
N ALA A 547 -13.75 -15.48 -15.96
CA ALA A 547 -14.07 -16.82 -15.53
C ALA A 547 -14.12 -16.91 -14.01
N GLU A 548 -15.25 -17.38 -13.46
CA GLU A 548 -15.44 -17.62 -12.02
C GLU A 548 -15.07 -16.45 -11.09
N PRO A 549 -15.69 -15.28 -11.25
CA PRO A 549 -15.50 -14.19 -10.29
C PRO A 549 -15.95 -14.66 -8.90
N GLY A 550 -15.02 -14.65 -7.94
CA GLY A 550 -15.30 -14.98 -6.54
C GLY A 550 -14.99 -16.41 -6.10
N SER A 551 -14.38 -17.28 -6.91
CA SER A 551 -13.86 -18.55 -6.38
C SER A 551 -12.78 -18.30 -5.33
N ARG A 552 -12.89 -18.98 -4.20
CA ARG A 552 -11.91 -18.90 -3.11
C ARG A 552 -10.57 -19.52 -3.53
N GLY A 553 -9.51 -19.06 -2.90
CA GLY A 553 -8.15 -19.52 -3.14
C GLY A 553 -7.37 -18.61 -4.10
N LEU A 554 -6.12 -19.00 -4.33
CA LEU A 554 -5.22 -18.31 -5.26
C LEU A 554 -5.38 -18.86 -6.67
N ARG A 555 -5.20 -17.98 -7.66
CA ARG A 555 -5.04 -18.34 -9.07
C ARG A 555 -3.91 -17.54 -9.68
N LEU A 556 -3.18 -18.13 -10.60
CA LEU A 556 -2.08 -17.50 -11.30
C LEU A 556 -2.34 -17.54 -12.81
N THR A 557 -2.46 -16.37 -13.42
CA THR A 557 -2.44 -16.20 -14.86
C THR A 557 -1.10 -15.68 -15.29
N GLU A 558 -0.42 -16.41 -16.17
CA GLU A 558 0.89 -16.05 -16.70
C GLU A 558 0.72 -15.39 -18.09
N ALA A 559 0.98 -14.08 -18.16
CA ALA A 559 1.00 -13.33 -19.39
C ALA A 559 2.43 -13.31 -19.96
N ARG A 560 2.71 -14.19 -20.93
CA ARG A 560 4.03 -14.31 -21.55
C ARG A 560 4.23 -13.25 -22.62
N VAL A 561 5.26 -12.43 -22.46
CA VAL A 561 5.64 -11.40 -23.44
C VAL A 561 7.11 -11.53 -23.84
N ASP A 562 7.41 -11.35 -25.11
CA ASP A 562 8.79 -11.13 -25.54
C ASP A 562 9.24 -9.73 -25.13
N ARG A 563 10.34 -9.61 -24.42
CA ARG A 563 10.80 -8.37 -23.81
C ARG A 563 11.19 -7.30 -24.84
N GLU A 564 11.85 -7.67 -25.93
CA GLU A 564 12.27 -6.70 -26.96
C GLU A 564 11.05 -6.23 -27.75
N HIS A 565 10.19 -7.16 -28.15
CA HIS A 565 8.95 -6.83 -28.86
C HIS A 565 8.00 -5.98 -27.99
N ASN A 566 7.90 -6.29 -26.69
CA ASN A 566 7.17 -5.48 -25.72
C ASN A 566 7.69 -4.02 -25.70
N TRP A 567 9.00 -3.85 -25.68
CA TRP A 567 9.61 -2.53 -25.69
C TRP A 567 9.32 -1.76 -26.99
N GLU A 568 9.38 -2.43 -28.13
CA GLU A 568 9.05 -1.86 -29.45
C GLU A 568 7.60 -1.39 -29.51
N GLN A 569 6.64 -2.26 -29.15
CA GLN A 569 5.21 -1.93 -29.15
C GLN A 569 4.90 -0.78 -28.19
N ARG A 570 5.45 -0.84 -26.95
CA ARG A 570 5.30 0.23 -25.98
C ARG A 570 5.80 1.58 -26.52
N THR A 571 6.98 1.59 -27.12
CA THR A 571 7.60 2.82 -27.65
C THR A 571 6.79 3.38 -28.81
N ALA A 572 6.32 2.52 -29.71
CA ALA A 572 5.47 2.93 -30.84
C ALA A 572 4.13 3.51 -30.35
N ALA A 573 3.48 2.90 -29.37
CA ALA A 573 2.24 3.39 -28.79
C ALA A 573 2.42 4.78 -28.13
N ILE A 574 3.48 4.95 -27.34
CA ILE A 574 3.81 6.26 -26.74
C ILE A 574 4.04 7.33 -27.80
N GLU A 575 4.77 7.01 -28.86
CA GLU A 575 5.05 7.94 -29.93
C GLU A 575 3.79 8.33 -30.72
N SER A 576 2.90 7.38 -31.00
CA SER A 576 1.60 7.64 -31.62
C SER A 576 0.76 8.62 -30.81
N ALA A 577 0.65 8.41 -29.48
CA ALA A 577 -0.06 9.32 -28.60
C ALA A 577 0.56 10.72 -28.57
N ARG A 578 1.90 10.80 -28.51
CA ARG A 578 2.64 12.06 -28.52
C ARG A 578 2.38 12.87 -29.78
N GLN A 579 2.43 12.22 -30.96
CA GLN A 579 2.17 12.86 -32.25
C GLN A 579 0.72 13.34 -32.36
N ALA A 580 -0.25 12.52 -31.98
CA ALA A 580 -1.65 12.90 -31.96
C ALA A 580 -1.92 14.11 -31.08
N ALA A 581 -1.32 14.13 -29.87
CA ALA A 581 -1.44 15.23 -28.93
C ALA A 581 -0.82 16.52 -29.47
N CYS A 582 0.34 16.46 -30.13
CA CYS A 582 0.98 17.64 -30.76
C CYS A 582 0.13 18.22 -31.89
N SER A 583 -0.63 17.39 -32.60
CA SER A 583 -1.51 17.85 -33.70
C SER A 583 -2.82 18.48 -33.21
N ALA A 584 -3.13 18.35 -31.90
CA ALA A 584 -4.39 18.81 -31.30
C ALA A 584 -4.27 20.14 -30.57
N ILE A 585 -3.04 20.75 -30.49
CA ILE A 585 -2.77 21.99 -29.76
C ILE A 585 -2.63 23.24 -30.70
#